data_840933468d23d4a0e2351296a4aa4417
#
_entry.id   840933468d23d4a0e2351296a4aa4417
#
_cell.length_a   1.000
_cell.length_b   1.000
_cell.length_c   1.000
_cell.angle_alpha   90.00
_cell.angle_beta   90.00
_cell.angle_gamma   90.00
#
_symmetry.space_group_name_H-M   'P 1'
#
loop_
_entity.id
_entity.type
_entity.pdbx_description
1 polymer ?
#
loop_
_entity_poly.entity_id
_entity_poly.type
_entity_poly.pdbx_seq_one_letter_code
_entity_poly.pdbx_strand_id
1 'polypeptide(L)'
;MNKYLVIGNPIDHSLSPIIHNYWIKKNNIKAIYEKERLNINDLKSLIIKIRERNISGVNVTVPFKKKVIPHLDKLTFGAEATQSVNTIILNNDNKIVGYNTDIGGFENAIKYTKYDISGKKIFILGSGGVTPSIIFALYKMNVSSITITNRTKTKAEYLQNFYNSNTVKKRGWNNIKLVNWGEIPEFDMIINATSVGLNNDDNLDLDFSKIGKNKF
;
A
#
# COMPACT_ATOMS: atom_id res chain seq x y z
N MET A 1 -5.91 28.50 6.85
CA MET A 1 -5.15 27.36 7.46
C MET A 1 -5.34 26.17 6.56
N ASN A 2 -4.26 25.49 6.17
CA ASN A 2 -4.35 24.32 5.30
C ASN A 2 -4.99 23.16 6.04
N LYS A 3 -5.89 22.42 5.37
CA LYS A 3 -6.55 21.24 5.91
C LYS A 3 -6.14 19.99 5.12
N TYR A 4 -5.65 18.99 5.83
CA TYR A 4 -5.29 17.67 5.31
C TYR A 4 -6.14 16.59 5.96
N LEU A 5 -6.41 15.52 5.23
CA LEU A 5 -7.24 14.42 5.73
C LEU A 5 -6.57 13.06 5.50
N VAL A 6 -6.92 12.09 6.34
CA VAL A 6 -6.89 10.68 5.97
C VAL A 6 -8.32 10.17 5.85
N ILE A 7 -8.61 9.47 4.75
CA ILE A 7 -9.93 8.88 4.50
C ILE A 7 -9.87 7.35 4.45
N GLY A 8 -10.88 6.72 5.02
CA GLY A 8 -11.04 5.26 5.04
C GLY A 8 -12.40 4.84 5.57
N ASN A 9 -12.67 3.53 5.59
CA ASN A 9 -13.83 2.98 6.24
C ASN A 9 -13.60 1.50 6.62
N PRO A 10 -13.41 1.18 7.92
CA PRO A 10 -13.32 2.10 9.06
C PRO A 10 -12.04 2.94 9.08
N ILE A 11 -12.01 4.03 9.86
CA ILE A 11 -10.85 4.94 9.97
C ILE A 11 -10.55 5.35 11.43
N ASP A 12 -11.37 4.95 12.36
CA ASP A 12 -11.32 5.43 13.75
C ASP A 12 -10.00 5.11 14.46
N HIS A 13 -9.39 3.99 14.12
CA HIS A 13 -8.11 3.50 14.66
C HIS A 13 -6.86 4.16 14.03
N SER A 14 -7.04 5.05 13.04
CA SER A 14 -5.90 5.67 12.35
C SER A 14 -5.07 6.57 13.27
N LEU A 15 -3.77 6.30 13.34
CA LEU A 15 -2.79 7.11 14.07
C LEU A 15 -2.24 8.27 13.23
N SER A 16 -2.61 8.36 11.95
CA SER A 16 -2.13 9.41 11.04
C SER A 16 -2.33 10.83 11.58
N PRO A 17 -3.48 11.20 12.18
CA PRO A 17 -3.64 12.54 12.76
C PRO A 17 -2.64 12.84 13.86
N ILE A 18 -2.30 11.89 14.71
CA ILE A 18 -1.33 12.06 15.79
C ILE A 18 0.06 12.36 15.21
N ILE A 19 0.49 11.53 14.24
CA ILE A 19 1.80 11.64 13.60
C ILE A 19 1.93 12.95 12.82
N HIS A 20 0.97 13.26 11.96
CA HIS A 20 1.03 14.44 11.10
C HIS A 20 0.88 15.73 11.88
N ASN A 21 -0.01 15.81 12.88
CA ASN A 21 -0.15 17.02 13.71
C ASN A 21 1.09 17.25 14.58
N TYR A 22 1.79 16.19 15.03
CA TYR A 22 3.09 16.33 15.67
C TYR A 22 4.10 17.02 14.75
N TRP A 23 4.23 16.57 13.49
CA TRP A 23 5.13 17.16 12.52
C TRP A 23 4.73 18.59 12.12
N ILE A 24 3.43 18.84 11.93
CA ILE A 24 2.87 20.18 11.68
C ILE A 24 3.27 21.15 12.77
N LYS A 25 3.05 20.77 14.04
CA LYS A 25 3.42 21.59 15.19
C LYS A 25 4.93 21.80 15.30
N LYS A 26 5.71 20.71 15.18
CA LYS A 26 7.18 20.75 15.31
C LYS A 26 7.84 21.68 14.28
N ASN A 27 7.25 21.79 13.08
CA ASN A 27 7.78 22.62 11.99
C ASN A 27 7.04 23.97 11.83
N ASN A 28 6.19 24.36 12.78
CA ASN A 28 5.43 25.61 12.75
C ASN A 28 4.59 25.81 11.48
N ILE A 29 4.04 24.73 10.91
CA ILE A 29 3.21 24.77 9.71
C ILE A 29 1.79 25.19 10.08
N LYS A 30 1.20 26.17 9.38
CA LYS A 30 -0.20 26.61 9.57
C LYS A 30 -1.17 25.63 8.91
N ALA A 31 -1.33 24.45 9.49
CA ALA A 31 -2.18 23.39 8.97
C ALA A 31 -2.81 22.56 10.09
N ILE A 32 -3.83 21.78 9.72
CA ILE A 32 -4.43 20.73 10.54
C ILE A 32 -4.57 19.45 9.72
N TYR A 33 -4.38 18.31 10.38
CA TYR A 33 -4.57 16.99 9.79
C TYR A 33 -5.65 16.23 10.58
N GLU A 34 -6.70 15.80 9.89
CA GLU A 34 -7.86 15.13 10.48
C GLU A 34 -8.12 13.78 9.82
N LYS A 35 -8.99 12.97 10.40
CA LYS A 35 -9.52 11.75 9.79
C LYS A 35 -10.99 11.93 9.44
N GLU A 36 -11.41 11.37 8.31
CA GLU A 36 -12.79 11.42 7.85
C GLU A 36 -13.24 10.04 7.37
N ARG A 37 -14.29 9.52 7.96
CA ARG A 37 -14.94 8.29 7.52
C ARG A 37 -15.86 8.61 6.36
N LEU A 38 -15.64 7.95 5.22
CA LEU A 38 -16.42 8.16 4.00
C LEU A 38 -17.09 6.88 3.54
N ASN A 39 -18.12 7.02 2.71
CA ASN A 39 -18.66 5.98 1.87
C ASN A 39 -18.16 6.15 0.44
N ILE A 40 -18.36 5.15 -0.40
CA ILE A 40 -17.88 5.20 -1.79
C ILE A 40 -18.51 6.36 -2.59
N ASN A 41 -19.77 6.69 -2.29
CA ASN A 41 -20.51 7.77 -2.96
C ASN A 41 -19.98 9.16 -2.62
N ASP A 42 -19.25 9.30 -1.51
CA ASP A 42 -18.72 10.59 -1.03
C ASP A 42 -17.41 10.98 -1.74
N LEU A 43 -16.76 10.03 -2.45
CA LEU A 43 -15.47 10.26 -3.10
C LEU A 43 -15.51 11.40 -4.13
N LYS A 44 -16.58 11.49 -4.91
CA LYS A 44 -16.73 12.58 -5.89
C LYS A 44 -16.80 13.94 -5.22
N SER A 45 -17.57 14.06 -4.15
CA SER A 45 -17.69 15.30 -3.35
C SER A 45 -16.34 15.69 -2.71
N LEU A 46 -15.58 14.70 -2.19
CA LEU A 46 -14.24 14.95 -1.67
C LEU A 46 -13.32 15.55 -2.73
N ILE A 47 -13.31 15.01 -3.96
CA ILE A 47 -12.47 15.52 -5.04
C ILE A 47 -12.86 16.96 -5.42
N ILE A 48 -14.14 17.31 -5.38
CA ILE A 48 -14.60 18.70 -5.59
C ILE A 48 -14.01 19.61 -4.50
N LYS A 49 -14.07 19.22 -3.22
CA LYS A 49 -13.49 20.00 -2.12
C LYS A 49 -11.97 20.21 -2.27
N ILE A 50 -11.23 19.23 -2.82
CA ILE A 50 -9.80 19.39 -3.11
C ILE A 50 -9.61 20.39 -4.27
N ARG A 51 -10.41 20.30 -5.31
CA ARG A 51 -10.35 21.20 -6.49
C ARG A 51 -10.65 22.64 -6.11
N GLU A 52 -11.58 22.87 -5.18
CA GLU A 52 -11.94 24.16 -4.61
C GLU A 52 -10.95 24.66 -3.54
N ARG A 53 -9.89 23.90 -3.24
CA ARG A 53 -8.87 24.20 -2.23
C ARG A 53 -9.41 24.29 -0.79
N ASN A 54 -10.61 23.74 -0.54
CA ASN A 54 -11.15 23.56 0.80
C ASN A 54 -10.39 22.48 1.58
N ILE A 55 -9.78 21.53 0.86
CA ILE A 55 -8.88 20.50 1.36
C ILE A 55 -7.57 20.58 0.58
N SER A 56 -6.45 20.68 1.28
CA SER A 56 -5.12 20.87 0.68
C SER A 56 -4.49 19.57 0.20
N GLY A 57 -4.89 18.43 0.77
CA GLY A 57 -4.43 17.10 0.36
C GLY A 57 -5.06 16.01 1.20
N VAL A 58 -5.05 14.79 0.68
CA VAL A 58 -5.72 13.65 1.29
C VAL A 58 -4.84 12.41 1.23
N ASN A 59 -4.66 11.73 2.38
CA ASN A 59 -4.21 10.35 2.38
C ASN A 59 -5.41 9.40 2.28
N VAL A 60 -5.23 8.32 1.55
CA VAL A 60 -6.26 7.34 1.25
C VAL A 60 -5.85 5.97 1.78
N THR A 61 -6.74 5.35 2.58
CA THR A 61 -6.54 3.97 3.04
C THR A 61 -7.70 3.06 2.61
N VAL A 62 -7.79 1.90 3.22
CA VAL A 62 -8.82 0.88 2.94
C VAL A 62 -10.22 1.49 3.12
N PRO A 63 -11.17 1.22 2.20
CA PRO A 63 -11.06 0.38 0.99
C PRO A 63 -10.86 1.20 -0.30
N PHE A 64 -10.38 2.45 -0.22
CA PHE A 64 -10.53 3.45 -1.29
C PHE A 64 -9.32 3.59 -2.21
N LYS A 65 -8.15 3.01 -1.90
CA LYS A 65 -6.90 3.20 -2.68
C LYS A 65 -7.03 2.96 -4.19
N LYS A 66 -7.87 2.00 -4.59
CA LYS A 66 -8.20 1.75 -6.00
C LYS A 66 -9.41 2.55 -6.47
N LYS A 67 -10.39 2.74 -5.57
CA LYS A 67 -11.68 3.33 -5.90
C LYS A 67 -11.63 4.83 -6.18
N VAL A 68 -10.61 5.54 -5.70
CA VAL A 68 -10.40 6.97 -5.98
C VAL A 68 -9.88 7.24 -7.40
N ILE A 69 -9.22 6.25 -8.03
CA ILE A 69 -8.54 6.42 -9.33
C ILE A 69 -9.43 7.03 -10.42
N PRO A 70 -10.70 6.57 -10.62
CA PRO A 70 -11.57 7.12 -11.66
C PRO A 70 -11.93 8.60 -11.48
N HIS A 71 -11.66 9.17 -10.31
CA HIS A 71 -11.97 10.55 -9.97
C HIS A 71 -10.77 11.51 -10.11
N LEU A 72 -9.59 11.00 -10.47
CA LEU A 72 -8.34 11.75 -10.55
C LEU A 72 -8.02 12.16 -11.98
N ASP A 73 -7.36 13.31 -12.16
CA ASP A 73 -6.95 13.79 -13.48
C ASP A 73 -5.67 13.08 -13.95
N LYS A 74 -4.79 12.67 -13.03
CA LYS A 74 -3.49 12.08 -13.35
C LYS A 74 -3.03 11.14 -12.23
N LEU A 75 -2.30 10.11 -12.62
CA LEU A 75 -1.56 9.23 -11.70
C LEU A 75 -0.07 9.42 -11.90
N THR A 76 0.69 9.32 -10.82
CA THR A 76 2.14 9.13 -10.92
C THR A 76 2.44 7.71 -11.39
N PHE A 77 3.63 7.49 -11.93
CA PHE A 77 4.04 6.18 -12.45
C PHE A 77 3.83 5.03 -11.44
N GLY A 78 4.22 5.24 -10.17
CA GLY A 78 4.02 4.21 -9.13
C GLY A 78 2.54 3.94 -8.82
N ALA A 79 1.71 4.98 -8.79
CA ALA A 79 0.27 4.85 -8.57
C ALA A 79 -0.41 4.13 -9.74
N GLU A 80 -0.03 4.47 -10.98
CA GLU A 80 -0.52 3.82 -12.19
C GLU A 80 -0.09 2.35 -12.25
N ALA A 81 1.19 2.08 -12.02
CA ALA A 81 1.76 0.74 -12.11
C ALA A 81 1.19 -0.22 -11.06
N THR A 82 0.81 0.28 -9.89
CA THR A 82 0.24 -0.52 -8.81
C THR A 82 -1.29 -0.49 -8.76
N GLN A 83 -1.93 0.40 -9.56
CA GLN A 83 -3.36 0.69 -9.47
C GLN A 83 -3.80 0.96 -8.02
N SER A 84 -2.96 1.70 -7.28
CA SER A 84 -3.15 2.01 -5.87
C SER A 84 -2.71 3.44 -5.56
N VAL A 85 -3.62 4.24 -5.05
CA VAL A 85 -3.38 5.63 -4.64
C VAL A 85 -3.56 5.74 -3.13
N ASN A 86 -2.55 6.26 -2.43
CA ASN A 86 -2.65 6.54 -1.01
C ASN A 86 -2.49 8.03 -0.67
N THR A 87 -2.23 8.89 -1.68
CA THR A 87 -2.08 10.33 -1.48
C THR A 87 -2.64 11.07 -2.69
N ILE A 88 -3.46 12.08 -2.44
CA ILE A 88 -4.10 12.93 -3.48
C ILE A 88 -3.80 14.38 -3.17
N ILE A 89 -3.37 15.13 -4.18
CA ILE A 89 -3.17 16.58 -4.09
C ILE A 89 -3.68 17.29 -5.37
N LEU A 90 -3.97 18.57 -5.25
CA LEU A 90 -4.09 19.47 -6.39
C LEU A 90 -2.71 20.05 -6.68
N ASN A 91 -2.17 19.81 -7.88
CA ASN A 91 -0.86 20.33 -8.28
C ASN A 91 -0.96 21.79 -8.79
N ASN A 92 0.18 22.38 -9.15
CA ASN A 92 0.26 23.75 -9.64
C ASN A 92 -0.45 23.94 -11.00
N ASP A 93 -0.63 22.88 -11.80
CA ASP A 93 -1.35 22.90 -13.08
C ASP A 93 -2.87 22.71 -12.90
N ASN A 94 -3.38 22.84 -11.66
CA ASN A 94 -4.77 22.58 -11.29
C ASN A 94 -5.27 21.17 -11.66
N LYS A 95 -4.37 20.16 -11.65
CA LYS A 95 -4.72 18.76 -11.83
C LYS A 95 -4.77 18.06 -10.47
N ILE A 96 -5.79 17.24 -10.27
CA ILE A 96 -5.88 16.31 -9.13
C ILE A 96 -5.00 15.11 -9.43
N VAL A 97 -3.92 14.96 -8.67
CA VAL A 97 -2.89 13.94 -8.92
C VAL A 97 -2.88 12.92 -7.81
N GLY A 98 -2.91 11.64 -8.20
CA GLY A 98 -2.79 10.50 -7.30
C GLY A 98 -1.36 9.97 -7.22
N TYR A 99 -0.88 9.78 -5.99
CA TYR A 99 0.44 9.24 -5.67
C TYR A 99 0.33 7.92 -4.91
N ASN A 100 1.39 7.13 -4.99
CA ASN A 100 1.59 5.98 -4.12
C ASN A 100 2.91 6.13 -3.36
N THR A 101 2.83 6.57 -2.11
CA THR A 101 3.99 6.75 -1.23
C THR A 101 4.32 5.49 -0.42
N ASP A 102 3.44 4.46 -0.42
CA ASP A 102 3.70 3.19 0.26
C ASP A 102 4.92 2.49 -0.33
N ILE A 103 5.16 2.65 -1.65
CA ILE A 103 6.31 2.07 -2.35
C ILE A 103 7.62 2.56 -1.72
N GLY A 104 7.82 3.87 -1.69
CA GLY A 104 9.02 4.47 -1.10
C GLY A 104 9.13 4.22 0.40
N GLY A 105 7.99 4.21 1.10
CA GLY A 105 7.93 3.89 2.53
C GLY A 105 8.46 2.48 2.80
N PHE A 106 8.02 1.48 2.03
CA PHE A 106 8.49 0.11 2.14
C PHE A 106 9.97 -0.04 1.77
N GLU A 107 10.41 0.56 0.65
CA GLU A 107 11.83 0.57 0.25
C GLU A 107 12.73 1.12 1.37
N ASN A 108 12.32 2.23 1.98
CA ASN A 108 13.08 2.86 3.07
C ASN A 108 13.08 2.00 4.34
N ALA A 109 11.97 1.34 4.67
CA ALA A 109 11.89 0.42 5.80
C ALA A 109 12.88 -0.75 5.65
N ILE A 110 12.95 -1.38 4.46
CA ILE A 110 13.91 -2.44 4.20
C ILE A 110 15.35 -1.92 4.28
N LYS A 111 15.66 -0.78 3.65
CA LYS A 111 17.00 -0.18 3.72
C LYS A 111 17.43 0.14 5.15
N TYR A 112 16.50 0.56 6.00
CA TYR A 112 16.77 0.84 7.41
C TYR A 112 17.21 -0.41 8.18
N THR A 113 16.70 -1.58 7.83
CA THR A 113 17.12 -2.86 8.45
C THR A 113 18.53 -3.28 8.07
N LYS A 114 19.12 -2.67 7.02
CA LYS A 114 20.40 -3.07 6.41
C LYS A 114 20.42 -4.49 5.85
N TYR A 115 19.25 -5.11 5.68
CA TYR A 115 19.14 -6.44 5.08
C TYR A 115 19.14 -6.31 3.55
N ASP A 116 20.09 -6.98 2.88
CA ASP A 116 20.14 -7.03 1.42
C ASP A 116 19.16 -8.07 0.89
N ILE A 117 18.11 -7.57 0.22
CA ILE A 117 17.07 -8.43 -0.36
C ILE A 117 17.28 -8.73 -1.84
N SER A 118 18.35 -8.20 -2.46
CA SER A 118 18.65 -8.48 -3.87
C SER A 118 18.89 -9.98 -4.07
N GLY A 119 18.26 -10.55 -5.08
CA GLY A 119 18.33 -11.98 -5.38
C GLY A 119 17.59 -12.91 -4.40
N LYS A 120 16.90 -12.37 -3.40
CA LYS A 120 16.19 -13.17 -2.37
C LYS A 120 14.81 -13.63 -2.84
N LYS A 121 14.35 -14.73 -2.27
CA LYS A 121 13.00 -15.29 -2.43
C LYS A 121 12.09 -14.69 -1.36
N ILE A 122 11.00 -14.03 -1.76
CA ILE A 122 10.11 -13.34 -0.84
C ILE A 122 8.77 -14.07 -0.75
N PHE A 123 8.30 -14.27 0.48
CA PHE A 123 6.99 -14.83 0.76
C PHE A 123 6.07 -13.75 1.34
N ILE A 124 4.94 -13.48 0.70
CA ILE A 124 3.99 -12.45 1.13
C ILE A 124 2.71 -13.11 1.61
N LEU A 125 2.32 -12.79 2.85
CA LEU A 125 1.03 -13.15 3.42
C LEU A 125 0.05 -12.01 3.16
N GLY A 126 -0.98 -12.28 2.38
CA GLY A 126 -2.03 -11.31 2.08
C GLY A 126 -1.94 -10.67 0.69
N SER A 127 -3.12 -10.35 0.14
CA SER A 127 -3.31 -9.68 -1.15
C SER A 127 -4.20 -8.44 -1.02
N GLY A 128 -3.98 -7.69 0.07
CA GLY A 128 -4.73 -6.47 0.38
C GLY A 128 -4.26 -5.24 -0.40
N GLY A 129 -4.78 -4.07 -0.01
CA GLY A 129 -4.53 -2.80 -0.71
C GLY A 129 -3.09 -2.30 -0.68
N VAL A 130 -2.23 -2.81 0.20
CA VAL A 130 -0.81 -2.45 0.26
C VAL A 130 0.06 -3.41 -0.56
N THR A 131 -0.39 -4.64 -0.78
CA THR A 131 0.39 -5.68 -1.46
C THR A 131 0.90 -5.28 -2.85
N PRO A 132 0.13 -4.58 -3.71
CA PRO A 132 0.65 -4.07 -4.98
C PRO A 132 1.86 -3.14 -4.81
N SER A 133 1.86 -2.29 -3.79
CA SER A 133 2.98 -1.38 -3.51
C SER A 133 4.23 -2.11 -3.06
N ILE A 134 4.06 -3.14 -2.20
CA ILE A 134 5.13 -4.02 -1.73
C ILE A 134 5.75 -4.76 -2.92
N ILE A 135 4.94 -5.39 -3.76
CA ILE A 135 5.41 -6.10 -4.96
C ILE A 135 6.23 -5.17 -5.86
N PHE A 136 5.72 -3.97 -6.11
CA PHE A 136 6.41 -2.99 -6.94
C PHE A 136 7.78 -2.61 -6.35
N ALA A 137 7.85 -2.34 -5.04
CA ALA A 137 9.08 -2.03 -4.35
C ALA A 137 10.09 -3.19 -4.41
N LEU A 138 9.63 -4.43 -4.18
CA LEU A 138 10.46 -5.63 -4.24
C LEU A 138 11.09 -5.84 -5.62
N TYR A 139 10.32 -5.61 -6.70
CA TYR A 139 10.88 -5.67 -8.05
C TYR A 139 11.97 -4.61 -8.28
N LYS A 140 11.75 -3.38 -7.83
CA LYS A 140 12.79 -2.32 -7.90
C LYS A 140 14.05 -2.68 -7.12
N MET A 141 13.92 -3.50 -6.09
CA MET A 141 15.01 -3.97 -5.25
C MET A 141 15.61 -5.31 -5.73
N ASN A 142 15.27 -5.77 -6.95
CA ASN A 142 15.83 -6.92 -7.65
C ASN A 142 15.71 -8.25 -6.87
N VAL A 143 14.56 -8.51 -6.24
CA VAL A 143 14.32 -9.83 -5.63
C VAL A 143 14.22 -10.93 -6.71
N SER A 144 14.61 -12.16 -6.39
CA SER A 144 14.62 -13.27 -7.35
C SER A 144 13.22 -13.82 -7.64
N SER A 145 12.36 -13.87 -6.64
CA SER A 145 10.99 -14.37 -6.80
C SER A 145 10.06 -13.87 -5.68
N ILE A 146 8.77 -13.81 -6.00
CA ILE A 146 7.72 -13.47 -5.04
C ILE A 146 6.70 -14.60 -5.04
N THR A 147 6.42 -15.15 -3.86
CA THR A 147 5.33 -16.10 -3.65
C THR A 147 4.30 -15.47 -2.73
N ILE A 148 3.03 -15.60 -3.05
CA ILE A 148 1.93 -14.99 -2.30
C ILE A 148 0.96 -16.07 -1.82
N THR A 149 0.48 -15.93 -0.59
CA THR A 149 -0.68 -16.67 -0.10
C THR A 149 -1.74 -15.71 0.44
N ASN A 150 -3.01 -16.10 0.34
CA ASN A 150 -4.12 -15.32 0.90
C ASN A 150 -5.31 -16.21 1.21
N ARG A 151 -5.98 -16.01 2.35
CA ARG A 151 -7.18 -16.76 2.74
C ARG A 151 -8.26 -16.77 1.65
N THR A 152 -8.47 -15.63 0.97
CA THR A 152 -9.38 -15.53 -0.17
C THR A 152 -8.57 -15.72 -1.45
N LYS A 153 -8.57 -16.92 -2.01
CA LYS A 153 -7.77 -17.34 -3.17
C LYS A 153 -7.98 -16.41 -4.38
N THR A 154 -9.21 -16.04 -4.67
CA THR A 154 -9.56 -15.19 -5.83
C THR A 154 -8.89 -13.81 -5.81
N LYS A 155 -8.62 -13.25 -4.62
CA LYS A 155 -7.89 -11.97 -4.50
C LYS A 155 -6.42 -12.14 -4.87
N ALA A 156 -5.80 -13.24 -4.48
CA ALA A 156 -4.42 -13.54 -4.83
C ALA A 156 -4.26 -13.84 -6.33
N GLU A 157 -5.20 -14.61 -6.91
CA GLU A 157 -5.26 -14.90 -8.35
C GLU A 157 -5.42 -13.61 -9.17
N TYR A 158 -6.30 -12.69 -8.75
CA TYR A 158 -6.43 -11.39 -9.41
C TYR A 158 -5.08 -10.63 -9.43
N LEU A 159 -4.39 -10.62 -8.32
CA LEU A 159 -3.10 -9.93 -8.19
C LEU A 159 -2.02 -10.61 -9.07
N GLN A 160 -1.96 -11.94 -9.06
CA GLN A 160 -1.07 -12.73 -9.92
C GLN A 160 -1.33 -12.45 -11.41
N ASN A 161 -2.60 -12.51 -11.83
CA ASN A 161 -2.98 -12.25 -13.21
C ASN A 161 -2.64 -10.84 -13.67
N PHE A 162 -2.83 -9.84 -12.78
CA PHE A 162 -2.45 -8.46 -13.06
C PHE A 162 -0.95 -8.35 -13.33
N TYR A 163 -0.09 -8.87 -12.44
CA TYR A 163 1.36 -8.76 -12.59
C TYR A 163 1.93 -9.70 -13.65
N ASN A 164 1.31 -10.84 -13.91
CA ASN A 164 1.72 -11.76 -14.96
C ASN A 164 1.15 -11.41 -16.34
N SER A 165 0.36 -10.33 -16.47
CA SER A 165 -0.15 -9.83 -17.74
C SER A 165 0.98 -9.35 -18.67
N ASN A 166 0.77 -9.45 -20.00
CA ASN A 166 1.78 -9.02 -20.97
C ASN A 166 2.21 -7.55 -20.82
N THR A 167 1.30 -6.70 -20.37
CA THR A 167 1.57 -5.27 -20.15
C THR A 167 2.59 -5.03 -19.03
N VAL A 168 2.52 -5.83 -17.97
CA VAL A 168 3.42 -5.74 -16.82
C VAL A 168 4.71 -6.52 -17.07
N LYS A 169 4.64 -7.68 -17.74
CA LYS A 169 5.83 -8.47 -18.15
C LYS A 169 6.82 -7.69 -18.99
N LYS A 170 6.35 -6.83 -19.91
CA LYS A 170 7.21 -5.93 -20.69
C LYS A 170 8.04 -4.98 -19.85
N ARG A 171 7.70 -4.79 -18.56
CA ARG A 171 8.43 -3.98 -17.59
C ARG A 171 9.45 -4.81 -16.76
N GLY A 172 9.67 -6.08 -17.13
CA GLY A 172 10.61 -6.98 -16.44
C GLY A 172 10.04 -7.61 -15.16
N TRP A 173 8.75 -7.51 -14.90
CA TRP A 173 8.10 -8.03 -13.69
C TRP A 173 7.56 -9.42 -13.96
N ASN A 174 8.36 -10.42 -13.65
CA ASN A 174 8.04 -11.81 -13.96
C ASN A 174 7.83 -12.66 -12.70
N ASN A 175 6.87 -13.56 -12.78
CA ASN A 175 6.75 -14.74 -11.94
C ASN A 175 6.32 -14.53 -10.49
N ILE A 176 5.15 -13.90 -10.28
CA ILE A 176 4.46 -14.08 -9.02
C ILE A 176 3.88 -15.50 -8.99
N LYS A 177 4.25 -16.27 -7.97
CA LYS A 177 3.71 -17.60 -7.68
C LYS A 177 2.65 -17.50 -6.60
N LEU A 178 1.68 -18.42 -6.63
CA LEU A 178 0.70 -18.58 -5.56
C LEU A 178 0.90 -19.94 -4.90
N VAL A 179 0.66 -19.96 -3.59
CA VAL A 179 0.47 -21.18 -2.81
C VAL A 179 -0.85 -21.09 -2.05
N ASN A 180 -1.41 -22.21 -1.66
CA ASN A 180 -2.64 -22.22 -0.87
C ASN A 180 -2.38 -21.67 0.54
N TRP A 181 -3.42 -21.17 1.19
CA TRP A 181 -3.31 -20.79 2.59
C TRP A 181 -2.97 -22.02 3.43
N GLY A 182 -1.96 -21.91 4.29
CA GLY A 182 -1.40 -23.03 5.06
C GLY A 182 -0.12 -23.62 4.46
N GLU A 183 0.13 -23.44 3.17
CA GLU A 183 1.38 -23.85 2.54
C GLU A 183 2.48 -22.82 2.76
N ILE A 184 3.65 -23.27 3.22
CA ILE A 184 4.82 -22.42 3.42
C ILE A 184 5.89 -22.85 2.41
N PRO A 185 6.16 -22.01 1.38
CA PRO A 185 7.18 -22.28 0.38
C PRO A 185 8.57 -22.04 0.96
N GLU A 186 9.61 -22.37 0.21
CA GLU A 186 10.96 -21.90 0.50
C GLU A 186 11.06 -20.38 0.28
N PHE A 187 11.61 -19.64 1.26
CA PHE A 187 11.80 -18.20 1.19
C PHE A 187 13.02 -17.76 2.00
N ASP A 188 13.50 -16.54 1.75
CA ASP A 188 14.53 -15.86 2.54
C ASP A 188 13.93 -14.82 3.47
N MET A 189 12.85 -14.14 3.04
CA MET A 189 12.11 -13.13 3.80
C MET A 189 10.61 -13.41 3.73
N ILE A 190 9.92 -13.23 4.84
CA ILE A 190 8.46 -13.24 4.92
C ILE A 190 7.94 -11.84 5.22
N ILE A 191 6.83 -11.46 4.56
CA ILE A 191 6.18 -10.16 4.76
C ILE A 191 4.71 -10.38 5.10
N ASN A 192 4.30 -9.95 6.28
CA ASN A 192 2.89 -9.92 6.64
C ASN A 192 2.24 -8.64 6.09
N ALA A 193 1.47 -8.79 5.03
CA ALA A 193 0.65 -7.74 4.40
C ALA A 193 -0.86 -7.92 4.67
N THR A 194 -1.20 -8.69 5.71
CA THR A 194 -2.58 -8.87 6.19
C THR A 194 -2.93 -7.84 7.27
N SER A 195 -4.16 -7.89 7.78
CA SER A 195 -4.56 -7.15 8.98
C SER A 195 -4.27 -7.90 10.28
N VAL A 196 -3.76 -9.12 10.22
CA VAL A 196 -3.43 -9.92 11.40
C VAL A 196 -2.25 -9.29 12.15
N GLY A 197 -2.39 -9.13 13.46
CA GLY A 197 -1.46 -8.44 14.33
C GLY A 197 -1.85 -6.99 14.66
N LEU A 198 -3.00 -6.51 14.15
CA LEU A 198 -3.58 -5.24 14.61
C LEU A 198 -4.21 -5.35 16.01
N ASN A 199 -4.71 -6.54 16.36
CA ASN A 199 -5.22 -6.85 17.69
C ASN A 199 -4.35 -7.94 18.34
N ASN A 200 -4.29 -7.94 19.68
CA ASN A 200 -3.45 -8.88 20.43
C ASN A 200 -3.85 -10.36 20.24
N ASP A 201 -5.13 -10.62 19.97
CA ASP A 201 -5.66 -11.98 19.79
C ASP A 201 -5.61 -12.47 18.33
N ASP A 202 -5.07 -11.67 17.42
CA ASP A 202 -4.96 -12.04 16.01
C ASP A 202 -3.94 -13.16 15.82
N ASN A 203 -4.31 -14.24 15.11
CA ASN A 203 -3.43 -15.35 14.75
C ASN A 203 -3.46 -15.60 13.23
N LEU A 204 -2.29 -15.90 12.66
CA LEU A 204 -2.17 -16.26 11.25
C LEU A 204 -2.61 -17.69 10.96
N ASP A 205 -2.67 -18.57 11.97
CA ASP A 205 -2.94 -20.01 11.84
C ASP A 205 -2.02 -20.69 10.80
N LEU A 206 -0.74 -20.34 10.82
CA LEU A 206 0.29 -20.88 9.96
C LEU A 206 1.35 -21.58 10.80
N ASP A 207 1.78 -22.77 10.39
CA ASP A 207 2.84 -23.53 11.07
C ASP A 207 4.23 -23.10 10.59
N PHE A 208 4.89 -22.29 11.38
CA PHE A 208 6.26 -21.84 11.15
C PHE A 208 7.33 -22.73 11.82
N SER A 209 6.97 -23.85 12.41
CA SER A 209 7.90 -24.72 13.16
C SER A 209 9.06 -25.27 12.32
N LYS A 210 8.84 -25.40 11.01
CA LYS A 210 9.82 -25.94 10.05
C LYS A 210 10.72 -24.88 9.42
N ILE A 211 10.59 -23.61 9.80
CA ILE A 211 11.38 -22.52 9.21
C ILE A 211 12.77 -22.51 9.85
N GLY A 212 13.81 -22.53 9.02
CA GLY A 212 15.19 -22.41 9.47
C GLY A 212 15.49 -21.06 10.14
N LYS A 213 16.45 -21.04 11.08
CA LYS A 213 16.81 -19.89 11.92
C LYS A 213 17.37 -18.66 11.16
N ASN A 214 17.74 -18.79 9.88
CA ASN A 214 18.37 -17.73 9.09
C ASN A 214 17.39 -17.04 8.11
N LYS A 215 16.13 -16.86 8.51
CA LYS A 215 15.11 -16.15 7.73
C LYS A 215 14.82 -14.78 8.35
N PHE A 216 14.48 -13.84 7.50
CA PHE A 216 14.12 -12.46 7.89
C PHE A 216 12.61 -12.26 7.86
#